data_35aa0977f6ae84fff724a7d134dec51b
#
_entry.id   35aa0977f6ae84fff724a7d134dec51b
#
_cell.length_a   1.000
_cell.length_b   1.000
_cell.length_c   1.000
_cell.angle_alpha   90.00
_cell.angle_beta   90.00
_cell.angle_gamma   90.00
#
_symmetry.space_group_name_H-M   'P 1'
#
loop_
_entity.id
_entity.type
_entity.pdbx_description
1 polymer ?
#
loop_
_entity_poly.entity_id
_entity_poly.type
_entity_poly.pdbx_seq_one_letter_code
_entity_poly.pdbx_strand_id
1 'polypeptide(L)'
;MKIYLLIAIGSLLISCVRMKEPTSGITIGFTVSAADRLYQKEGIERVVKNDLKPERNIKTIAQIGEMKDGDPIKIEGVRCEGNTLLITVSYGGGCGEHSFEVNGSRAVMKSMPKKRSVKLTHTNHQDYCKAIVTKTIEVDISELSQVKIKGSRVLLLLSGWNEAIEYIYE
;
A
#
# COMPACT_ATOMS: atom_id res chain seq x y z
N MET A 1 10.61 -35.59 -51.10
CA MET A 1 11.83 -34.77 -51.06
C MET A 1 11.98 -34.29 -49.62
N LYS A 2 12.91 -34.87 -48.85
CA LYS A 2 13.19 -34.51 -47.46
C LYS A 2 14.39 -33.57 -47.45
N ILE A 3 14.21 -32.35 -46.94
CA ILE A 3 15.30 -31.39 -46.75
C ILE A 3 15.62 -31.41 -45.25
N TYR A 4 16.80 -31.94 -44.90
CA TYR A 4 17.38 -31.87 -43.56
C TYR A 4 18.15 -30.57 -43.43
N LEU A 5 17.73 -29.71 -42.48
CA LEU A 5 18.47 -28.50 -42.12
C LEU A 5 19.29 -28.80 -40.85
N LEU A 6 20.61 -28.87 -41.04
CA LEU A 6 21.60 -29.02 -39.99
C LEU A 6 21.79 -27.66 -39.30
N ILE A 7 21.44 -27.57 -38.01
CA ILE A 7 21.76 -26.41 -37.18
C ILE A 7 23.05 -26.70 -36.42
N ALA A 8 24.09 -25.93 -36.76
CA ALA A 8 25.38 -25.97 -36.07
C ALA A 8 25.29 -25.31 -34.69
N ILE A 9 25.70 -26.05 -33.66
CA ILE A 9 25.81 -25.57 -32.29
C ILE A 9 27.14 -24.84 -32.14
N GLY A 10 27.10 -23.50 -32.05
CA GLY A 10 28.24 -22.66 -31.74
C GLY A 10 28.44 -22.54 -30.21
N SER A 11 29.46 -23.24 -29.69
CA SER A 11 29.92 -23.07 -28.31
C SER A 11 30.60 -21.72 -28.13
N LEU A 12 29.98 -20.79 -27.41
CA LEU A 12 30.63 -19.58 -26.93
C LEU A 12 31.28 -19.85 -25.57
N LEU A 13 32.61 -19.96 -25.57
CA LEU A 13 33.44 -19.99 -24.39
C LEU A 13 33.49 -18.57 -23.78
N ILE A 14 32.80 -18.35 -22.67
CA ILE A 14 32.93 -17.12 -21.89
C ILE A 14 34.19 -17.25 -21.03
N SER A 15 35.24 -16.54 -21.45
CA SER A 15 36.49 -16.41 -20.71
C SER A 15 36.30 -15.50 -19.51
N CYS A 16 36.36 -16.04 -18.28
CA CYS A 16 36.42 -15.27 -17.04
C CYS A 16 37.74 -14.49 -16.98
N VAL A 17 37.67 -13.18 -17.19
CA VAL A 17 38.78 -12.27 -16.89
C VAL A 17 38.78 -12.00 -15.37
N ARG A 18 39.76 -12.58 -14.69
CA ARG A 18 40.04 -12.36 -13.25
C ARG A 18 40.74 -11.00 -13.10
N MET A 19 40.03 -9.98 -12.69
CA MET A 19 40.62 -8.70 -12.31
C MET A 19 41.40 -8.86 -11.00
N LYS A 20 42.68 -8.57 -11.07
CA LYS A 20 43.64 -8.55 -9.95
C LYS A 20 43.48 -7.19 -9.27
N GLU A 21 43.09 -7.16 -8.01
CA GLU A 21 43.02 -5.95 -7.20
C GLU A 21 44.44 -5.42 -6.89
N PRO A 22 44.65 -4.08 -6.94
CA PRO A 22 45.93 -3.51 -6.51
C PRO A 22 45.98 -3.43 -4.99
N THR A 23 46.89 -4.18 -4.38
CA THR A 23 47.30 -4.03 -2.99
C THR A 23 48.09 -2.75 -2.83
N SER A 24 47.51 -1.72 -2.21
CA SER A 24 48.30 -0.69 -1.54
C SER A 24 47.68 -0.43 -0.16
N GLY A 25 48.35 -0.98 0.85
CA GLY A 25 47.94 -0.84 2.24
C GLY A 25 48.22 0.56 2.78
N ILE A 26 47.21 1.13 3.38
CA ILE A 26 47.37 2.07 4.51
C ILE A 26 46.40 1.56 5.57
N THR A 27 46.92 0.73 6.48
CA THR A 27 46.19 0.31 7.66
C THR A 27 46.32 1.42 8.70
N ILE A 28 45.36 2.37 8.68
CA ILE A 28 45.15 3.26 9.82
C ILE A 28 44.34 2.46 10.84
N GLY A 29 45.03 1.88 11.80
CA GLY A 29 44.44 1.14 12.91
C GLY A 29 43.72 2.10 13.86
N PHE A 30 42.41 2.32 13.63
CA PHE A 30 41.53 2.84 14.66
C PHE A 30 41.05 1.65 15.51
N THR A 31 41.66 1.48 16.67
CA THR A 31 41.15 0.56 17.70
C THR A 31 39.93 1.20 18.33
N VAL A 32 38.75 0.92 17.77
CA VAL A 32 37.46 1.31 18.38
C VAL A 32 37.28 0.45 19.62
N SER A 33 37.20 1.07 20.79
CA SER A 33 37.09 0.35 22.07
C SER A 33 35.75 -0.40 22.12
N ALA A 34 35.67 -1.47 22.93
CA ALA A 34 34.43 -2.23 23.10
C ALA A 34 33.27 -1.36 23.63
N ALA A 35 33.60 -0.29 24.35
CA ALA A 35 32.63 0.69 24.85
C ALA A 35 31.95 1.51 23.74
N ASP A 36 32.73 1.92 22.70
CA ASP A 36 32.17 2.66 21.56
C ASP A 36 31.21 1.82 20.72
N ARG A 37 31.47 0.52 20.59
CA ARG A 37 30.54 -0.41 19.88
C ARG A 37 29.23 -0.62 20.64
N LEU A 38 29.26 -0.66 21.96
CA LEU A 38 28.04 -0.76 22.78
C LEU A 38 27.22 0.52 22.72
N TYR A 39 27.87 1.69 22.76
CA TYR A 39 27.18 2.97 22.66
C TYR A 39 26.47 3.16 21.31
N GLN A 40 27.10 2.78 20.21
CA GLN A 40 26.47 2.83 18.89
C GLN A 40 25.30 1.84 18.77
N LYS A 41 25.42 0.63 19.35
CA LYS A 41 24.36 -0.37 19.32
C LYS A 41 23.13 0.06 20.14
N GLU A 42 23.35 0.62 21.34
CA GLU A 42 22.26 1.16 22.17
C GLU A 42 21.61 2.41 21.56
N GLY A 43 22.38 3.27 20.88
CA GLY A 43 21.86 4.46 20.18
C GLY A 43 20.93 4.07 19.02
N ILE A 44 21.31 3.08 18.23
CA ILE A 44 20.51 2.59 17.10
C ILE A 44 19.24 1.89 17.60
N GLU A 45 19.32 1.09 18.66
CA GLU A 45 18.12 0.43 19.21
C GLU A 45 17.14 1.44 19.85
N ARG A 46 17.62 2.54 20.44
CA ARG A 46 16.73 3.59 20.96
C ARG A 46 16.04 4.38 19.86
N VAL A 47 16.73 4.70 18.78
CA VAL A 47 16.15 5.42 17.63
C VAL A 47 15.10 4.56 16.95
N VAL A 48 15.37 3.27 16.75
CA VAL A 48 14.40 2.35 16.11
C VAL A 48 13.17 2.07 16.99
N LYS A 49 13.30 2.14 18.33
CA LYS A 49 12.15 1.93 19.24
C LYS A 49 11.23 3.14 19.42
N ASN A 50 11.73 4.36 19.16
CA ASN A 50 10.94 5.57 19.40
C ASN A 50 10.06 6.01 18.23
N ASP A 51 10.29 5.52 17.01
CA ASP A 51 9.56 5.96 15.81
C ASP A 51 8.43 5.03 15.36
N LEU A 52 8.22 3.90 16.04
CA LEU A 52 7.12 2.99 15.75
C LEU A 52 6.03 3.07 16.86
N LYS A 53 5.50 4.27 17.12
CA LYS A 53 4.14 4.33 17.68
C LYS A 53 3.22 3.72 16.61
N PRO A 54 2.54 2.58 16.88
CA PRO A 54 1.62 2.03 15.88
C PRO A 54 0.58 3.11 15.61
N GLU A 55 0.65 3.65 14.40
CA GLU A 55 -0.34 4.61 13.94
C GLU A 55 -1.69 3.88 14.02
N ARG A 56 -2.59 4.37 14.88
CA ARG A 56 -3.90 3.75 15.06
C ARG A 56 -4.63 3.87 13.73
N ASN A 57 -4.80 2.76 13.04
CA ASN A 57 -5.63 2.71 11.85
C ASN A 57 -7.03 3.21 12.20
N ILE A 58 -7.54 4.09 11.39
CA ILE A 58 -8.92 4.57 11.52
C ILE A 58 -9.82 3.45 11.03
N LYS A 59 -10.74 2.97 11.89
CA LYS A 59 -11.71 1.95 11.51
C LYS A 59 -13.04 2.59 11.18
N THR A 60 -13.63 2.20 10.05
CA THR A 60 -14.96 2.62 9.65
C THR A 60 -15.71 1.47 8.96
N ILE A 61 -17.01 1.63 8.79
CA ILE A 61 -17.87 0.65 8.13
C ILE A 61 -18.44 1.30 6.89
N ALA A 62 -18.32 0.63 5.75
CA ALA A 62 -18.90 1.09 4.51
C ALA A 62 -20.44 0.98 4.56
N GLN A 63 -21.12 1.99 4.05
CA GLN A 63 -22.58 2.04 3.99
C GLN A 63 -23.07 2.09 2.56
N ILE A 64 -24.29 1.62 2.34
CA ILE A 64 -24.99 1.81 1.06
C ILE A 64 -25.79 3.10 1.15
N GLY A 65 -25.43 4.09 0.36
CA GLY A 65 -26.08 5.40 0.46
C GLY A 65 -25.71 6.37 -0.64
N GLU A 66 -25.90 7.63 -0.32
CA GLU A 66 -25.49 8.75 -1.17
C GLU A 66 -23.98 8.98 -1.08
N MET A 67 -23.34 9.16 -2.22
CA MET A 67 -21.93 9.47 -2.32
C MET A 67 -21.75 10.99 -2.27
N LYS A 68 -21.42 11.53 -1.11
CA LYS A 68 -21.21 12.96 -0.90
C LYS A 68 -19.81 13.39 -1.31
N ASP A 69 -19.67 14.66 -1.69
CA ASP A 69 -18.37 15.29 -1.82
C ASP A 69 -17.78 15.61 -0.44
N GLY A 70 -16.47 15.65 -0.35
CA GLY A 70 -15.72 15.94 0.87
C GLY A 70 -14.52 16.82 0.60
N ASP A 71 -13.72 17.03 1.63
CA ASP A 71 -12.49 17.79 1.54
C ASP A 71 -11.43 17.04 0.69
N PRO A 72 -10.45 17.75 0.13
CA PRO A 72 -9.43 17.16 -0.73
C PRO A 72 -8.68 16.02 -0.03
N ILE A 73 -8.58 14.88 -0.72
CA ILE A 73 -7.88 13.69 -0.28
C ILE A 73 -7.27 13.00 -1.50
N LYS A 74 -6.09 12.42 -1.33
CA LYS A 74 -5.43 11.61 -2.35
C LYS A 74 -5.35 10.17 -1.87
N ILE A 75 -5.77 9.22 -2.69
CA ILE A 75 -5.61 7.79 -2.44
C ILE A 75 -4.23 7.38 -2.95
N GLU A 76 -3.39 6.85 -2.06
CA GLU A 76 -2.02 6.41 -2.38
C GLU A 76 -1.94 4.90 -2.59
N GLY A 77 -2.86 4.13 -1.99
CA GLY A 77 -2.87 2.68 -2.12
C GLY A 77 -4.17 2.06 -1.63
N VAL A 78 -4.51 0.92 -2.21
CA VAL A 78 -5.71 0.17 -1.84
C VAL A 78 -5.37 -1.32 -1.81
N ARG A 79 -5.84 -2.02 -0.76
CA ARG A 79 -5.74 -3.47 -0.62
C ARG A 79 -7.03 -4.03 -0.02
N CYS A 80 -7.51 -5.14 -0.57
CA CYS A 80 -8.68 -5.85 -0.06
C CYS A 80 -8.22 -7.16 0.60
N GLU A 81 -8.63 -7.38 1.85
CA GLU A 81 -8.33 -8.57 2.64
C GLU A 81 -9.64 -9.09 3.25
N GLY A 82 -10.20 -10.14 2.64
CA GLY A 82 -11.52 -10.64 3.05
C GLY A 82 -12.59 -9.55 2.99
N ASN A 83 -13.30 -9.34 4.08
CA ASN A 83 -14.32 -8.30 4.20
C ASN A 83 -13.74 -6.92 4.60
N THR A 84 -12.41 -6.75 4.62
CA THR A 84 -11.76 -5.49 4.99
C THR A 84 -11.06 -4.85 3.79
N LEU A 85 -11.33 -3.57 3.56
CA LEU A 85 -10.64 -2.74 2.58
C LEU A 85 -9.69 -1.79 3.31
N LEU A 86 -8.39 -1.90 3.01
CA LEU A 86 -7.34 -1.03 3.50
C LEU A 86 -7.10 0.07 2.47
N ILE A 87 -7.33 1.33 2.84
CA ILE A 87 -7.14 2.49 1.96
C ILE A 87 -6.07 3.38 2.58
N THR A 88 -4.93 3.50 1.93
CA THR A 88 -3.88 4.45 2.31
C THR A 88 -4.15 5.78 1.61
N VAL A 89 -4.23 6.83 2.40
CA VAL A 89 -4.59 8.18 1.93
C VAL A 89 -3.59 9.21 2.40
N SER A 90 -3.47 10.31 1.64
CA SER A 90 -2.78 11.52 2.06
C SER A 90 -3.70 12.73 1.94
N TYR A 91 -3.64 13.63 2.93
CA TYR A 91 -4.45 14.83 3.02
C TYR A 91 -3.72 15.95 3.78
N GLY A 92 -4.17 17.18 3.60
CA GLY A 92 -3.64 18.33 4.34
C GLY A 92 -4.27 18.46 5.72
N GLY A 93 -3.48 18.84 6.73
CA GLY A 93 -3.94 19.03 8.10
C GLY A 93 -2.87 18.63 9.11
N GLY A 94 -3.28 17.94 10.19
CA GLY A 94 -2.39 17.33 11.19
C GLY A 94 -2.44 17.96 12.57
N CYS A 95 -3.28 18.97 12.78
CA CYS A 95 -3.52 19.61 14.08
C CYS A 95 -4.90 19.29 14.65
N GLY A 96 -5.87 18.99 13.80
CA GLY A 96 -7.26 18.74 14.15
C GLY A 96 -7.69 17.29 13.96
N GLU A 97 -8.97 17.05 14.21
CA GLU A 97 -9.61 15.77 13.95
C GLU A 97 -10.06 15.71 12.49
N HIS A 98 -9.99 14.52 11.92
CA HIS A 98 -10.46 14.22 10.59
C HIS A 98 -11.39 13.02 10.63
N SER A 99 -12.47 13.05 9.87
CA SER A 99 -13.38 11.93 9.73
C SER A 99 -13.43 11.39 8.31
N PHE A 100 -13.73 10.11 8.20
CA PHE A 100 -13.75 9.39 6.94
C PHE A 100 -15.00 8.53 6.87
N GLU A 101 -15.75 8.68 5.78
CA GLU A 101 -16.93 7.88 5.49
C GLU A 101 -16.74 7.16 4.16
N VAL A 102 -17.16 5.90 4.09
CA VAL A 102 -17.14 5.12 2.85
C VAL A 102 -18.56 4.76 2.46
N ASN A 103 -18.99 5.23 1.29
CA ASN A 103 -20.32 5.00 0.79
C ASN A 103 -20.29 4.27 -0.55
N GLY A 104 -21.06 3.19 -0.65
CA GLY A 104 -21.33 2.47 -1.90
C GLY A 104 -22.64 2.90 -2.53
N SER A 105 -22.67 2.98 -3.86
CA SER A 105 -23.88 3.25 -4.61
C SER A 105 -24.98 2.22 -4.32
N ARG A 106 -26.23 2.65 -4.19
CA ARG A 106 -27.40 1.75 -4.12
C ARG A 106 -27.54 0.95 -5.40
N ALA A 107 -27.27 1.57 -6.55
CA ALA A 107 -27.32 0.91 -7.84
C ALA A 107 -26.06 0.06 -8.07
N VAL A 108 -26.25 -1.14 -8.58
CA VAL A 108 -25.19 -2.04 -9.02
C VAL A 108 -25.28 -2.17 -10.54
N MET A 109 -24.16 -2.02 -11.22
CA MET A 109 -24.10 -2.15 -12.68
C MET A 109 -24.38 -3.60 -13.09
N LYS A 110 -25.24 -3.76 -14.11
CA LYS A 110 -25.57 -5.05 -14.71
C LYS A 110 -24.42 -5.53 -15.61
N SER A 111 -23.35 -6.02 -14.99
CA SER A 111 -22.15 -6.58 -15.65
C SER A 111 -21.79 -7.93 -15.05
N MET A 112 -20.88 -8.67 -15.68
CA MET A 112 -20.32 -9.92 -15.16
C MET A 112 -18.79 -9.78 -15.07
N PRO A 113 -18.20 -9.76 -13.86
CA PRO A 113 -18.84 -9.64 -12.56
C PRO A 113 -19.55 -8.30 -12.37
N LYS A 114 -20.49 -8.24 -11.40
CA LYS A 114 -21.22 -7.03 -11.07
C LYS A 114 -20.28 -5.96 -10.52
N LYS A 115 -20.58 -4.68 -10.79
CA LYS A 115 -19.75 -3.54 -10.35
C LYS A 115 -20.56 -2.61 -9.46
N ARG A 116 -19.94 -2.10 -8.40
CA ARG A 116 -20.50 -1.11 -7.49
C ARG A 116 -19.56 0.09 -7.39
N SER A 117 -20.06 1.28 -7.60
CA SER A 117 -19.29 2.51 -7.32
C SER A 117 -19.21 2.73 -5.82
N VAL A 118 -18.02 3.14 -5.36
CA VAL A 118 -17.69 3.41 -3.96
C VAL A 118 -17.00 4.76 -3.89
N LYS A 119 -17.27 5.52 -2.84
CA LYS A 119 -16.61 6.80 -2.59
C LYS A 119 -16.15 6.88 -1.14
N LEU A 120 -14.92 7.32 -0.96
CA LEU A 120 -14.37 7.75 0.31
C LEU A 120 -14.58 9.26 0.43
N THR A 121 -15.27 9.68 1.47
CA THR A 121 -15.52 11.09 1.81
C THR A 121 -14.67 11.44 3.02
N HIS A 122 -13.90 12.52 2.91
CA HIS A 122 -13.07 13.07 3.97
C HIS A 122 -13.65 14.39 4.47
N THR A 123 -13.66 14.59 5.78
CA THR A 123 -14.05 15.86 6.40
C THR A 123 -12.93 16.31 7.34
N ASN A 124 -12.38 17.52 7.08
CA ASN A 124 -11.23 18.04 7.80
C ASN A 124 -11.56 18.84 9.07
N HIS A 125 -12.84 19.01 9.37
CA HIS A 125 -13.31 19.74 10.56
C HIS A 125 -12.59 21.08 10.80
N GLN A 126 -12.29 21.83 9.74
CA GLN A 126 -11.61 23.15 9.77
C GLN A 126 -10.16 23.09 10.27
N ASP A 127 -9.46 21.99 10.04
CA ASP A 127 -8.01 21.95 10.28
C ASP A 127 -7.27 22.73 9.19
N TYR A 128 -6.66 23.86 9.56
CA TYR A 128 -5.92 24.75 8.67
C TYR A 128 -4.40 24.50 8.69
N CYS A 129 -3.93 23.48 9.37
CA CYS A 129 -2.52 23.10 9.34
C CYS A 129 -2.08 22.69 7.93
N LYS A 130 -0.83 23.02 7.60
CA LYS A 130 -0.27 22.78 6.26
C LYS A 130 0.62 21.53 6.18
N ALA A 131 0.55 20.65 7.16
CA ALA A 131 1.26 19.37 7.09
C ALA A 131 0.55 18.42 6.11
N ILE A 132 1.29 17.52 5.50
CA ILE A 132 0.73 16.39 4.77
C ILE A 132 0.72 15.19 5.72
N VAL A 133 -0.45 14.64 5.93
CA VAL A 133 -0.67 13.48 6.79
C VAL A 133 -0.99 12.27 5.91
N THR A 134 -0.29 11.16 6.13
CA THR A 134 -0.60 9.88 5.49
C THR A 134 -1.15 8.92 6.52
N LYS A 135 -2.30 8.30 6.23
CA LYS A 135 -2.94 7.31 7.12
C LYS A 135 -3.52 6.14 6.33
N THR A 136 -3.64 5.01 7.00
CA THR A 136 -4.38 3.85 6.49
C THR A 136 -5.72 3.75 7.20
N ILE A 137 -6.79 3.66 6.41
CA ILE A 137 -8.17 3.51 6.86
C ILE A 137 -8.56 2.05 6.65
N GLU A 138 -9.00 1.40 7.72
CA GLU A 138 -9.58 0.06 7.68
C GLU A 138 -11.09 0.17 7.53
N VAL A 139 -11.64 -0.35 6.47
CA VAL A 139 -13.06 -0.26 6.14
C VAL A 139 -13.66 -1.66 6.09
N ASP A 140 -14.66 -1.93 6.94
CA ASP A 140 -15.50 -3.12 6.75
C ASP A 140 -16.42 -2.90 5.55
N ILE A 141 -16.26 -3.73 4.52
CA ILE A 141 -16.98 -3.63 3.24
C ILE A 141 -18.06 -4.70 3.06
N SER A 142 -18.40 -5.42 4.12
CA SER A 142 -19.41 -6.50 4.07
C SER A 142 -20.75 -6.04 3.50
N GLU A 143 -21.16 -4.78 3.79
CA GLU A 143 -22.39 -4.18 3.26
C GLU A 143 -22.32 -3.86 1.75
N LEU A 144 -21.13 -3.76 1.18
CA LEU A 144 -20.95 -3.49 -0.25
C LEU A 144 -21.19 -4.72 -1.13
N SER A 145 -21.23 -5.91 -0.54
CA SER A 145 -21.66 -7.11 -1.26
C SER A 145 -23.12 -7.00 -1.70
N GLN A 146 -23.42 -7.45 -2.90
CA GLN A 146 -24.81 -7.49 -3.36
C GLN A 146 -25.56 -8.68 -2.74
N VAL A 147 -24.85 -9.77 -2.53
CA VAL A 147 -25.39 -11.01 -1.95
C VAL A 147 -24.43 -11.44 -0.86
N LYS A 148 -24.94 -11.53 0.37
CA LYS A 148 -24.15 -11.96 1.52
C LYS A 148 -24.05 -13.49 1.61
N ILE A 149 -23.50 -14.08 0.56
CA ILE A 149 -23.20 -15.52 0.47
C ILE A 149 -21.70 -15.64 0.24
N LYS A 150 -21.05 -16.46 1.05
CA LYS A 150 -19.61 -16.74 0.93
C LYS A 150 -19.23 -17.11 -0.50
N GLY A 151 -18.21 -16.44 -1.03
CA GLY A 151 -17.74 -16.59 -2.41
C GLY A 151 -18.47 -15.71 -3.44
N SER A 152 -19.49 -14.92 -3.04
CA SER A 152 -20.09 -13.94 -3.95
C SER A 152 -19.07 -12.84 -4.31
N ARG A 153 -19.01 -12.49 -5.62
CA ARG A 153 -18.02 -11.58 -6.18
C ARG A 153 -18.66 -10.27 -6.64
N VAL A 154 -18.02 -9.16 -6.32
CA VAL A 154 -18.34 -7.82 -6.83
C VAL A 154 -17.04 -7.05 -7.10
N LEU A 155 -17.01 -6.25 -8.16
CA LEU A 155 -15.94 -5.29 -8.41
C LEU A 155 -16.33 -3.94 -7.82
N LEU A 156 -15.50 -3.42 -6.91
CA LEU A 156 -15.67 -2.10 -6.33
C LEU A 156 -14.89 -1.09 -7.18
N LEU A 157 -15.57 -0.03 -7.59
CA LEU A 157 -15.00 1.08 -8.34
C LEU A 157 -14.86 2.27 -7.38
N LEU A 158 -13.69 2.39 -6.75
CA LEU A 158 -13.42 3.45 -5.79
C LEU A 158 -13.10 4.76 -6.51
N SER A 159 -13.87 5.80 -6.21
CA SER A 159 -13.62 7.13 -6.77
C SER A 159 -12.25 7.66 -6.37
N GLY A 160 -11.45 8.12 -7.33
CA GLY A 160 -10.06 8.55 -7.11
C GLY A 160 -9.03 7.41 -7.16
N TRP A 161 -9.45 6.19 -7.48
CA TRP A 161 -8.59 5.03 -7.71
C TRP A 161 -8.86 4.45 -9.10
N ASN A 162 -7.79 4.15 -9.86
CA ASN A 162 -7.93 3.78 -11.27
C ASN A 162 -8.25 2.31 -11.51
N GLU A 163 -8.02 1.45 -10.54
CA GLU A 163 -8.19 0.01 -10.69
C GLU A 163 -9.50 -0.46 -10.05
N ALA A 164 -10.13 -1.44 -10.66
CA ALA A 164 -11.28 -2.12 -10.05
C ALA A 164 -10.78 -3.07 -8.96
N ILE A 165 -11.37 -2.97 -7.78
CA ILE A 165 -11.00 -3.78 -6.61
C ILE A 165 -11.92 -5.01 -6.62
N GLU A 166 -11.32 -6.19 -6.74
CA GLU A 166 -12.07 -7.42 -6.63
C GLU A 166 -12.38 -7.72 -5.15
N TYR A 167 -13.65 -7.82 -4.83
CA TYR A 167 -14.12 -8.20 -3.51
C TYR A 167 -14.89 -9.51 -3.57
N ILE A 168 -14.49 -10.48 -2.76
CA ILE A 168 -15.15 -11.77 -2.57
C ILE A 168 -15.64 -11.81 -1.13
N TYR A 169 -16.97 -11.95 -0.93
CA TYR A 169 -17.58 -12.01 0.40
C TYR A 169 -17.15 -13.28 1.14
N GLU A 170 -16.68 -13.13 2.38
CA GLU A 170 -16.22 -14.23 3.25
C GLU A 170 -17.20 -14.56 4.40
#